data_35ae0475e2a2748cfb8fd8de3ae49405
#
_entry.id   35ae0475e2a2748cfb8fd8de3ae49405
#
_cell.length_a   1.000
_cell.length_b   1.000
_cell.length_c   1.000
_cell.angle_alpha   90.00
_cell.angle_beta   90.00
_cell.angle_gamma   90.00
#
_symmetry.space_group_name_H-M   'P 1'
#
loop_
_entity.id
_entity.type
_entity.pdbx_description
1 polymer ?
#
loop_
_entity_poly.entity_id
_entity_poly.type
_entity_poly.pdbx_seq_one_letter_code
_entity_poly.pdbx_strand_id
1 'polypeptide(L)'
;MTLVVVDTSVWQRRLQPSVGVPLGDAIESDAVAMVDPIELELLRSAWGSKDHDQIREEYSVLHRIPLDAEIGARAVEVQSGLARRGYHRGPSVTDLLAAAAAEAAGAELWHCDRHFELIAEVTGQPIRRLGT
;
A
#
# COMPACT_ATOMS: atom_id res chain seq x y z
N MET A 1 10.69 3.33 15.34
CA MET A 1 9.38 2.74 15.00
C MET A 1 9.34 2.45 13.52
N THR A 2 8.99 1.23 13.14
CA THR A 2 8.86 0.87 11.73
C THR A 2 7.48 1.26 11.22
N LEU A 3 7.41 2.05 10.17
CA LEU A 3 6.15 2.38 9.53
C LEU A 3 5.62 1.17 8.74
N VAL A 4 4.31 1.13 8.59
CA VAL A 4 3.60 0.11 7.82
C VAL A 4 2.78 0.81 6.75
N VAL A 5 3.01 0.46 5.50
CA VAL A 5 2.14 0.88 4.40
C VAL A 5 1.09 -0.21 4.20
N VAL A 6 -0.18 0.18 4.21
CA VAL A 6 -1.31 -0.76 4.16
C VAL A 6 -2.00 -0.64 2.82
N ASP A 7 -1.94 -1.73 2.03
CA ASP A 7 -2.55 -1.75 0.71
C ASP A 7 -4.08 -1.66 0.76
N THR A 8 -4.67 -1.20 -0.32
CA THR A 8 -6.13 -1.12 -0.50
C THR A 8 -6.82 -2.44 -0.16
N SER A 9 -6.23 -3.58 -0.54
CA SER A 9 -6.79 -4.91 -0.27
C SER A 9 -6.99 -5.19 1.22
N VAL A 10 -6.12 -4.64 2.07
CA VAL A 10 -6.25 -4.76 3.54
C VAL A 10 -7.39 -3.87 4.04
N TRP A 11 -7.42 -2.61 3.62
CA TRP A 11 -8.48 -1.68 4.01
C TRP A 11 -9.87 -2.22 3.65
N GLN A 12 -9.99 -2.83 2.47
CA GLN A 12 -11.25 -3.38 1.99
C GLN A 12 -11.70 -4.61 2.80
N ARG A 13 -10.79 -5.32 3.45
CA ARG A 13 -11.07 -6.51 4.25
C ARG A 13 -11.01 -6.28 5.74
N ARG A 14 -11.02 -5.03 6.18
CA ARG A 14 -10.83 -4.66 7.59
C ARG A 14 -11.89 -5.22 8.55
N LEU A 15 -13.05 -5.63 8.03
CA LEU A 15 -14.10 -6.25 8.85
C LEU A 15 -13.83 -7.72 9.16
N GLN A 16 -12.89 -8.35 8.45
CA GLN A 16 -12.44 -9.71 8.76
C GLN A 16 -11.48 -9.62 9.96
N PRO A 17 -11.70 -10.38 11.05
CA PRO A 17 -10.86 -10.27 12.24
C PRO A 17 -9.37 -10.51 11.99
N SER A 18 -9.03 -11.45 11.10
CA SER A 18 -7.64 -11.74 10.74
C SER A 18 -6.93 -10.57 10.07
N VAL A 19 -7.68 -9.60 9.56
CA VAL A 19 -7.17 -8.39 8.91
C VAL A 19 -7.37 -7.19 9.83
N GLY A 20 -8.57 -7.00 10.36
CA GLY A 20 -8.93 -5.82 11.15
C GLY A 20 -8.22 -5.72 12.48
N VAL A 21 -7.92 -6.84 13.14
CA VAL A 21 -7.23 -6.80 14.44
C VAL A 21 -5.78 -6.31 14.28
N PRO A 22 -4.95 -6.89 13.40
CA PRO A 22 -3.60 -6.35 13.20
C PRO A 22 -3.60 -4.90 12.70
N LEU A 23 -4.54 -4.55 11.82
CA LEU A 23 -4.65 -3.18 11.32
C LEU A 23 -5.00 -2.19 12.44
N GLY A 24 -5.98 -2.54 13.28
CA GLY A 24 -6.35 -1.72 14.42
C GLY A 24 -5.20 -1.49 15.39
N ASP A 25 -4.43 -2.56 15.68
CA ASP A 25 -3.26 -2.47 16.54
C ASP A 25 -2.19 -1.53 15.94
N ALA A 26 -1.96 -1.61 14.63
CA ALA A 26 -1.02 -0.74 13.95
C ALA A 26 -1.46 0.73 13.97
N ILE A 27 -2.76 0.99 13.80
CA ILE A 27 -3.31 2.35 13.88
C ILE A 27 -3.14 2.90 15.30
N GLU A 28 -3.48 2.13 16.33
CA GLU A 28 -3.31 2.53 17.72
C GLU A 28 -1.85 2.81 18.07
N SER A 29 -0.93 2.07 17.47
CA SER A 29 0.51 2.27 17.68
C SER A 29 1.08 3.42 16.86
N ASP A 30 0.25 4.14 16.12
CA ASP A 30 0.67 5.25 15.23
C ASP A 30 1.72 4.81 14.21
N ALA A 31 1.61 3.57 13.72
CA ALA A 31 2.59 2.99 12.80
C ALA A 31 2.18 3.07 11.33
N VAL A 32 0.90 3.38 11.03
CA VAL A 32 0.40 3.31 9.66
C VAL A 32 0.73 4.57 8.88
N ALA A 33 1.25 4.37 7.67
CA ALA A 33 1.51 5.43 6.71
C ALA A 33 0.64 5.24 5.47
N MET A 34 0.14 6.35 4.95
CA MET A 34 -0.65 6.41 3.73
C MET A 34 0.23 6.91 2.58
N VAL A 35 -0.06 6.43 1.39
CA VAL A 35 0.53 6.93 0.15
C VAL A 35 -0.59 7.34 -0.81
N ASP A 36 -0.33 8.36 -1.62
CA ASP A 36 -1.36 8.94 -2.48
C ASP A 36 -2.06 7.94 -3.41
N PRO A 37 -1.38 7.01 -4.07
CA PRO A 37 -2.06 6.05 -4.94
C PRO A 37 -3.09 5.19 -4.22
N ILE A 38 -2.79 4.75 -3.00
CA ILE A 38 -3.72 3.97 -2.18
C ILE A 38 -4.91 4.83 -1.76
N GLU A 39 -4.64 6.05 -1.29
CA GLU A 39 -5.72 6.96 -0.90
C GLU A 39 -6.67 7.25 -2.07
N LEU A 40 -6.11 7.49 -3.25
CA LEU A 40 -6.92 7.72 -4.46
C LEU A 40 -7.81 6.52 -4.79
N GLU A 41 -7.30 5.31 -4.66
CA GLU A 41 -8.12 4.11 -4.87
C GLU A 41 -9.25 4.00 -3.86
N LEU A 42 -8.96 4.25 -2.59
CA LEU A 42 -9.97 4.20 -1.52
C LEU A 42 -11.03 5.27 -1.73
N LEU A 43 -10.61 6.47 -2.12
CA LEU A 43 -11.52 7.60 -2.35
C LEU A 43 -12.45 7.41 -3.56
N ARG A 44 -12.08 6.56 -4.52
CA ARG A 44 -12.93 6.26 -5.68
C ARG A 44 -14.26 5.62 -5.28
N SER A 45 -14.34 4.99 -4.12
CA SER A 45 -15.56 4.37 -3.63
C SER A 45 -16.52 5.35 -2.97
N ALA A 46 -16.14 6.61 -2.83
CA ALA A 46 -16.99 7.63 -2.23
C ALA A 46 -18.27 7.87 -3.04
N TRP A 47 -19.39 8.05 -2.33
CA TRP A 47 -20.70 8.27 -2.95
C TRP A 47 -20.84 9.65 -3.58
N GLY A 48 -20.10 10.65 -3.11
CA GLY A 48 -20.12 12.02 -3.61
C GLY A 48 -19.09 12.87 -2.90
N SER A 49 -19.10 14.18 -3.14
CA SER A 49 -18.07 15.08 -2.62
C SER A 49 -18.04 15.14 -1.09
N LYS A 50 -19.19 15.09 -0.44
CA LYS A 50 -19.26 15.11 1.03
C LYS A 50 -18.67 13.88 1.66
N ASP A 51 -18.98 12.71 1.11
CA ASP A 51 -18.43 11.42 1.54
C ASP A 51 -16.92 11.36 1.25
N HIS A 52 -16.52 11.85 0.10
CA HIS A 52 -15.11 11.95 -0.28
C HIS A 52 -14.32 12.77 0.74
N ASP A 53 -14.81 13.95 1.12
CA ASP A 53 -14.16 14.82 2.09
C ASP A 53 -14.08 14.15 3.48
N GLN A 54 -15.13 13.44 3.88
CA GLN A 54 -15.17 12.74 5.17
C GLN A 54 -14.15 11.61 5.23
N ILE A 55 -14.07 10.79 4.18
CA ILE A 55 -13.09 9.69 4.10
C ILE A 55 -11.68 10.25 4.12
N ARG A 56 -11.45 11.31 3.36
CA ARG A 56 -10.15 11.97 3.29
C ARG A 56 -9.72 12.50 4.65
N GLU A 57 -10.66 13.07 5.42
CA GLU A 57 -10.38 13.54 6.77
C GLU A 57 -9.99 12.40 7.71
N GLU A 58 -10.65 11.25 7.60
CA GLU A 58 -10.32 10.06 8.39
C GLU A 58 -8.88 9.60 8.15
N TYR A 59 -8.41 9.64 6.91
CA TYR A 59 -7.03 9.23 6.58
C TYR A 59 -5.99 10.31 6.88
N SER A 60 -6.41 11.56 7.12
CA SER A 60 -5.48 12.67 7.37
C SER A 60 -4.66 12.52 8.65
N VAL A 61 -5.11 11.67 9.58
CA VAL A 61 -4.40 11.41 10.84
C VAL A 61 -3.23 10.45 10.71
N LEU A 62 -3.14 9.76 9.58
CA LEU A 62 -2.06 8.80 9.34
C LEU A 62 -0.77 9.52 8.91
N HIS A 63 0.36 8.88 9.14
CA HIS A 63 1.62 9.33 8.54
C HIS A 63 1.47 9.29 7.02
N ARG A 64 2.24 10.11 6.33
CA ARG A 64 2.20 10.15 4.88
C ARG A 64 3.61 10.05 4.32
N ILE A 65 3.78 9.14 3.35
CA ILE A 65 5.01 9.02 2.59
C ILE A 65 4.78 9.73 1.26
N PRO A 66 5.44 10.88 1.01
CA PRO A 66 5.26 11.60 -0.24
C PRO A 66 5.90 10.85 -1.40
N LEU A 67 5.27 10.90 -2.55
CA LEU A 67 5.86 10.41 -3.79
C LEU A 67 6.84 11.45 -4.33
N ASP A 68 7.96 10.97 -4.84
CA ASP A 68 8.95 11.82 -5.51
C ASP A 68 9.44 11.16 -6.81
N ALA A 69 10.34 11.83 -7.52
CA ALA A 69 10.86 11.34 -8.79
C ALA A 69 11.61 10.00 -8.63
N GLU A 70 12.30 9.81 -7.53
CA GLU A 70 13.06 8.58 -7.27
C GLU A 70 12.12 7.39 -7.06
N ILE A 71 11.02 7.59 -6.34
CA ILE A 71 10.00 6.56 -6.15
C ILE A 71 9.39 6.16 -7.48
N GLY A 72 9.04 7.15 -8.33
CA GLY A 72 8.53 6.87 -9.66
C GLY A 72 9.52 6.08 -10.52
N ALA A 73 10.78 6.49 -10.52
CA ALA A 73 11.83 5.79 -11.26
C ALA A 73 12.04 4.36 -10.74
N ARG A 74 12.00 4.18 -9.42
CA ARG A 74 12.13 2.84 -8.81
C ARG A 74 10.97 1.93 -9.22
N ALA A 75 9.74 2.45 -9.25
CA ALA A 75 8.57 1.68 -9.70
C ALA A 75 8.74 1.17 -11.13
N VAL A 76 9.23 2.00 -12.04
CA VAL A 76 9.52 1.61 -13.43
C VAL A 76 10.61 0.53 -13.48
N GLU A 77 11.66 0.68 -12.69
CA GLU A 77 12.75 -0.29 -12.60
C GLU A 77 12.25 -1.66 -12.10
N VAL A 78 11.40 -1.66 -11.07
CA VAL A 78 10.79 -2.88 -10.55
C VAL A 78 9.91 -3.55 -11.60
N GLN A 79 9.11 -2.77 -12.33
CA GLN A 79 8.29 -3.30 -13.42
C GLN A 79 9.16 -3.94 -14.50
N SER A 80 10.30 -3.33 -14.82
CA SER A 80 11.28 -3.90 -15.76
C SER A 80 11.78 -5.26 -15.27
N GLY A 81 12.08 -5.39 -13.98
CA GLY A 81 12.47 -6.67 -13.36
C GLY A 81 11.37 -7.72 -13.46
N LEU A 82 10.12 -7.31 -13.25
CA LEU A 82 8.96 -8.19 -13.41
C LEU A 82 8.78 -8.62 -14.86
N ALA A 83 9.03 -7.71 -15.81
CA ALA A 83 8.91 -8.01 -17.25
C ALA A 83 9.88 -9.11 -17.67
N ARG A 84 11.09 -9.13 -17.11
CA ARG A 84 12.08 -10.19 -17.38
C ARG A 84 11.60 -11.56 -16.93
N ARG A 85 10.64 -11.59 -15.99
CA ARG A 85 10.02 -12.83 -15.48
C ARG A 85 8.67 -13.10 -16.10
N GLY A 86 8.18 -12.22 -16.99
CA GLY A 86 6.86 -12.32 -17.61
C GLY A 86 5.70 -11.87 -16.74
N TYR A 87 5.97 -11.12 -15.65
CA TYR A 87 4.95 -10.73 -14.66
C TYR A 87 4.63 -9.23 -14.62
N HIS A 88 5.07 -8.47 -15.64
CA HIS A 88 4.88 -7.01 -15.63
C HIS A 88 3.42 -6.55 -15.73
N ARG A 89 2.50 -7.43 -16.14
CA ARG A 89 1.06 -7.12 -16.24
C ARG A 89 0.27 -7.48 -14.97
N GLY A 90 0.89 -8.16 -14.01
CA GLY A 90 0.21 -8.57 -12.78
C GLY A 90 -0.03 -7.38 -11.84
N PRO A 91 1.03 -6.82 -11.23
CA PRO A 91 0.86 -5.69 -10.35
C PRO A 91 0.36 -4.44 -11.07
N SER A 92 -0.57 -3.72 -10.44
CA SER A 92 -1.10 -2.46 -10.97
C SER A 92 -0.10 -1.32 -10.78
N VAL A 93 -0.41 -0.18 -11.40
CA VAL A 93 0.35 1.06 -11.19
C VAL A 93 0.35 1.43 -9.71
N THR A 94 -0.79 1.32 -9.03
CA THR A 94 -0.91 1.58 -7.59
C THR A 94 -0.02 0.65 -6.78
N ASP A 95 -0.02 -0.65 -7.09
CA ASP A 95 0.82 -1.64 -6.40
C ASP A 95 2.30 -1.27 -6.51
N LEU A 96 2.74 -0.94 -7.71
CA LEU A 96 4.15 -0.60 -7.97
C LEU A 96 4.58 0.67 -7.24
N LEU A 97 3.75 1.71 -7.27
CA LEU A 97 4.04 2.97 -6.58
C LEU A 97 4.00 2.81 -5.06
N ALA A 98 3.02 2.08 -4.54
CA ALA A 98 2.92 1.82 -3.11
C ALA A 98 4.13 1.04 -2.60
N ALA A 99 4.54 0.00 -3.33
CA ALA A 99 5.70 -0.81 -2.99
C ALA A 99 6.98 0.02 -3.02
N ALA A 100 7.17 0.84 -4.04
CA ALA A 100 8.36 1.70 -4.16
C ALA A 100 8.41 2.74 -3.03
N ALA A 101 7.27 3.32 -2.65
CA ALA A 101 7.19 4.26 -1.54
C ALA A 101 7.53 3.59 -0.20
N ALA A 102 6.98 2.40 0.04
CA ALA A 102 7.27 1.62 1.24
C ALA A 102 8.76 1.27 1.32
N GLU A 103 9.35 0.81 0.22
CA GLU A 103 10.77 0.48 0.16
C GLU A 103 11.63 1.71 0.50
N ALA A 104 11.33 2.85 -0.10
CA ALA A 104 12.09 4.08 0.10
C ALA A 104 12.04 4.56 1.57
N ALA A 105 10.92 4.34 2.24
CA ALA A 105 10.73 4.73 3.64
C ALA A 105 11.21 3.67 4.64
N GLY A 106 11.69 2.53 4.18
CA GLY A 106 12.02 1.41 5.07
C GLY A 106 10.81 0.83 5.78
N ALA A 107 9.62 0.97 5.21
CA ALA A 107 8.37 0.50 5.78
C ALA A 107 8.07 -0.94 5.36
N GLU A 108 7.38 -1.67 6.25
CA GLU A 108 6.80 -2.96 5.88
C GLU A 108 5.51 -2.70 5.10
N LEU A 109 5.24 -3.50 4.08
CA LEU A 109 4.01 -3.38 3.29
C LEU A 109 3.06 -4.53 3.62
N TRP A 110 1.85 -4.19 4.07
CA TRP A 110 0.82 -5.15 4.39
C TRP A 110 -0.18 -5.28 3.25
N HIS A 111 -0.52 -6.52 2.88
CA HIS A 111 -1.36 -6.80 1.72
C HIS A 111 -2.19 -8.07 1.91
N CYS A 112 -3.15 -8.25 1.02
CA CYS A 112 -3.91 -9.50 0.87
C CYS A 112 -3.83 -10.03 -0.56
N ASP A 113 -2.84 -9.59 -1.35
CA ASP A 113 -2.73 -9.82 -2.78
C ASP A 113 -1.36 -10.39 -3.14
N ARG A 114 -1.34 -11.49 -3.89
CA ARG A 114 -0.10 -12.13 -4.34
C ARG A 114 0.80 -11.25 -5.21
N HIS A 115 0.26 -10.18 -5.80
CA HIS A 115 1.05 -9.27 -6.63
C HIS A 115 2.22 -8.66 -5.86
N PHE A 116 2.05 -8.40 -4.58
CA PHE A 116 3.15 -7.88 -3.74
C PHE A 116 4.22 -8.92 -3.47
N GLU A 117 3.87 -10.21 -3.46
CA GLU A 117 4.85 -11.28 -3.37
C GLU A 117 5.75 -11.31 -4.61
N LEU A 118 5.16 -11.09 -5.80
CA LEU A 118 5.92 -10.97 -7.04
C LEU A 118 6.88 -9.76 -7.01
N ILE A 119 6.39 -8.63 -6.52
CA ILE A 119 7.22 -7.43 -6.37
C ILE A 119 8.38 -7.70 -5.41
N ALA A 120 8.11 -8.34 -4.27
CA ALA A 120 9.12 -8.63 -3.27
C ALA A 120 10.20 -9.60 -3.77
N GLU A 121 9.88 -10.48 -4.71
CA GLU A 121 10.87 -11.34 -5.36
C GLU A 121 11.91 -10.52 -6.14
N VAL A 122 11.53 -9.36 -6.66
CA VAL A 122 12.44 -8.46 -7.37
C VAL A 122 13.18 -7.54 -6.40
N THR A 123 12.48 -6.99 -5.40
CA THR A 123 13.01 -5.94 -4.53
C THR A 123 13.66 -6.47 -3.24
N GLY A 124 13.22 -7.61 -2.74
CA GLY A 124 13.62 -8.11 -1.43
C GLY A 124 13.04 -7.32 -0.26
N GLN A 125 12.10 -6.40 -0.52
CA GLN A 125 11.54 -5.56 0.55
C GLN A 125 10.64 -6.33 1.51
N PRO A 126 10.50 -5.86 2.77
CA PRO A 126 9.66 -6.53 3.74
C PRO A 126 8.17 -6.37 3.42
N ILE A 127 7.48 -7.49 3.34
CA ILE A 127 6.03 -7.53 3.15
C ILE A 127 5.40 -8.46 4.18
N ARG A 128 4.11 -8.25 4.45
CA ARG A 128 3.33 -9.14 5.32
C ARG A 128 1.96 -9.35 4.70
N ARG A 129 1.62 -10.61 4.47
CA ARG A 129 0.29 -10.98 4.01
C ARG A 129 -0.65 -11.11 5.21
N LEU A 130 -1.80 -10.46 5.15
CA LEU A 130 -2.87 -10.57 6.15
C LEU A 130 -4.03 -11.40 5.62
N GLY A 131 -4.75 -12.01 6.54
CA GLY A 131 -5.83 -12.92 6.19
C GLY A 131 -5.29 -14.28 5.76
N THR A 132 -6.15 -15.05 5.13
CA THR A 132 -5.81 -16.40 4.65
C THR A 132 -6.00 -16.54 3.15
#